data_b5f1cbe1b08e96eebf0a18ecb6e9ed0d
#
_entry.id   b5f1cbe1b08e96eebf0a18ecb6e9ed0d
#
_cell.length_a   1.000
_cell.length_b   1.000
_cell.length_c   1.000
_cell.angle_alpha   90.00
_cell.angle_beta   90.00
_cell.angle_gamma   90.00
#
_symmetry.space_group_name_H-M   'P 1'
#
loop_
_entity.id
_entity.type
_entity.pdbx_description
1 polymer ?
#
loop_
_entity_poly.entity_id
_entity_poly.type
_entity_poly.pdbx_seq_one_letter_code
_entity_poly.pdbx_strand_id
1 'polypeptide(L)'
;LLLSDGLMRVWTKGETRLIEDILPQVDEKTRAEEILVVIDRARIAADDDTQTRMRDSVARAFSYGEGICTVITDKGATEFSSRFEADGIQFEHPSEHLFSFNNPLGACPRCEGYGKVIGIDEDLVIPDKSKTIYEDAVACWRGETMRKWKEQLVENAYKFDFPIHTPFHELTQEQKRLLWRGNEYFHGLDDFFAYIDSERRKIQFRVMKARYTGKTTCPECGGSRLRREALYVKVGGKTVADLVVMPVDELIAFFAGLELDGHDTKTAARILVEIRNRLQYLADVGLGYLTLDRLSSTLSGGESQRINLSTSLGSNLTGSLYILDEPSIGLHPRDTNRLI
;
A
#
# COMPACT_ATOMS: atom_id res chain seq x y z
N LEU A 1 -42.35 5.08 5.08
CA LEU A 1 -41.48 4.19 4.29
C LEU A 1 -41.59 2.76 4.83
N LEU A 2 -41.20 2.43 6.09
CA LEU A 2 -41.22 1.05 6.62
C LEU A 2 -42.64 0.43 6.62
N LEU A 3 -43.66 1.18 7.00
CA LEU A 3 -45.06 0.71 7.00
C LEU A 3 -45.59 0.48 5.58
N SER A 4 -45.21 1.31 4.60
CA SER A 4 -45.58 1.11 3.18
C SER A 4 -44.94 -0.15 2.59
N ASP A 5 -43.82 -0.59 3.12
CA ASP A 5 -43.10 -1.80 2.69
C ASP A 5 -43.59 -3.06 3.45
N GLY A 6 -44.62 -2.93 4.29
CA GLY A 6 -45.21 -4.02 5.05
C GLY A 6 -44.44 -4.41 6.33
N LEU A 7 -43.52 -3.58 6.76
CA LEU A 7 -42.78 -3.77 8.00
C LEU A 7 -43.56 -3.12 9.15
N MET A 8 -44.18 -3.92 9.99
CA MET A 8 -45.09 -3.45 11.04
C MET A 8 -44.54 -3.60 12.45
N ARG A 9 -43.39 -4.27 12.61
CA ARG A 9 -42.87 -4.67 13.93
C ARG A 9 -41.45 -4.24 14.16
N VAL A 10 -41.15 -3.91 15.39
CA VAL A 10 -39.80 -3.61 15.88
C VAL A 10 -39.49 -4.45 17.12
N TRP A 11 -38.23 -4.70 17.33
CA TRP A 11 -37.68 -5.28 18.53
C TRP A 11 -37.07 -4.18 19.39
N THR A 12 -37.52 -4.05 20.61
CA THR A 12 -37.00 -3.08 21.57
C THR A 12 -37.12 -3.62 22.98
N LYS A 13 -36.16 -3.38 23.84
CA LYS A 13 -36.10 -3.79 25.25
C LYS A 13 -36.45 -5.28 25.48
N GLY A 14 -36.00 -6.17 24.55
CA GLY A 14 -36.22 -7.59 24.66
C GLY A 14 -37.56 -8.11 24.16
N GLU A 15 -38.43 -7.26 23.61
CA GLU A 15 -39.78 -7.61 23.13
C GLU A 15 -40.08 -7.11 21.72
N THR A 16 -40.96 -7.84 21.01
CA THR A 16 -41.46 -7.39 19.70
C THR A 16 -42.75 -6.56 19.92
N ARG A 17 -42.77 -5.33 19.41
CA ARG A 17 -43.91 -4.38 19.46
C ARG A 17 -44.30 -3.91 18.07
N LEU A 18 -45.49 -3.37 17.92
CA LEU A 18 -45.88 -2.71 16.68
C LEU A 18 -45.19 -1.34 16.56
N ILE A 19 -44.84 -0.96 15.33
CA ILE A 19 -44.21 0.34 15.05
C ILE A 19 -45.12 1.48 15.52
N GLU A 20 -46.45 1.35 15.30
CA GLU A 20 -47.45 2.36 15.68
C GLU A 20 -47.48 2.65 17.19
N ASP A 21 -47.23 1.64 18.02
CA ASP A 21 -47.25 1.78 19.48
C ASP A 21 -45.98 2.50 20.01
N ILE A 22 -44.92 2.51 19.24
CA ILE A 22 -43.63 3.05 19.63
C ILE A 22 -43.36 4.43 19.05
N LEU A 23 -43.91 4.73 17.86
CA LEU A 23 -43.72 6.03 17.20
C LEU A 23 -43.98 7.25 18.12
N PRO A 24 -44.98 7.24 19.01
CA PRO A 24 -45.18 8.37 19.95
C PRO A 24 -44.10 8.48 21.04
N GLN A 25 -43.30 7.44 21.25
CA GLN A 25 -42.30 7.35 22.33
C GLN A 25 -40.89 7.57 21.81
N VAL A 26 -40.68 7.63 20.48
CA VAL A 26 -39.40 7.87 19.84
C VAL A 26 -39.16 9.39 19.78
N ASP A 27 -38.15 9.87 20.47
CA ASP A 27 -37.68 11.24 20.41
C ASP A 27 -36.29 11.32 19.76
N GLU A 28 -35.75 12.53 19.50
CA GLU A 28 -34.44 12.76 18.93
C GLU A 28 -33.29 12.18 19.78
N LYS A 29 -33.54 11.77 21.03
CA LYS A 29 -32.58 11.19 21.94
C LYS A 29 -32.58 9.67 21.94
N THR A 30 -33.59 9.05 21.30
CA THR A 30 -33.69 7.59 21.19
C THR A 30 -32.57 7.09 20.26
N ARG A 31 -31.68 6.24 20.77
CA ARG A 31 -30.59 5.69 19.96
C ARG A 31 -31.13 4.68 18.96
N ALA A 32 -30.67 4.75 17.72
CA ALA A 32 -31.03 3.82 16.65
C ALA A 32 -30.74 2.35 17.04
N GLU A 33 -29.73 2.11 17.88
CA GLU A 33 -29.34 0.78 18.40
C GLU A 33 -30.38 0.18 19.36
N GLU A 34 -31.29 0.98 19.91
CA GLU A 34 -32.30 0.52 20.84
C GLU A 34 -33.57 -0.01 20.16
N ILE A 35 -33.72 0.22 18.84
CA ILE A 35 -34.89 -0.17 18.07
C ILE A 35 -34.47 -0.87 16.79
N LEU A 36 -34.70 -2.18 16.70
CA LEU A 36 -34.44 -2.99 15.52
C LEU A 36 -35.75 -3.27 14.77
N VAL A 37 -35.76 -3.07 13.45
CA VAL A 37 -36.90 -3.41 12.59
C VAL A 37 -36.94 -4.92 12.37
N VAL A 38 -38.04 -5.57 12.67
CA VAL A 38 -38.24 -7.00 12.49
C VAL A 38 -38.62 -7.30 11.05
N ILE A 39 -37.75 -7.91 10.30
CA ILE A 39 -37.97 -8.29 8.89
C ILE A 39 -38.78 -9.60 8.80
N ASP A 40 -38.41 -10.61 9.57
CA ASP A 40 -39.08 -11.89 9.60
C ASP A 40 -38.96 -12.58 10.97
N ARG A 41 -39.85 -13.54 11.21
CA ARG A 41 -39.84 -14.45 12.37
C ARG A 41 -40.07 -15.87 11.88
N ALA A 42 -39.07 -16.71 11.97
CA ALA A 42 -39.13 -18.08 11.51
C ALA A 42 -38.76 -19.08 12.60
N ARG A 43 -39.39 -20.26 12.57
CA ARG A 43 -38.82 -21.44 13.26
C ARG A 43 -37.86 -22.11 12.34
N ILE A 44 -36.69 -22.48 12.88
CA ILE A 44 -35.69 -23.20 12.10
C ILE A 44 -36.17 -24.63 11.86
N ALA A 45 -36.31 -25.00 10.59
CA ALA A 45 -36.56 -26.35 10.12
C ALA A 45 -35.58 -26.69 9.02
N ALA A 46 -35.30 -28.01 8.85
CA ALA A 46 -34.30 -28.47 7.87
C ALA A 46 -34.87 -28.68 6.47
N ASP A 47 -36.07 -28.14 6.19
CA ASP A 47 -36.73 -28.24 4.87
C ASP A 47 -36.28 -27.11 3.92
N ASP A 48 -36.29 -27.39 2.61
CA ASP A 48 -35.85 -26.46 1.58
C ASP A 48 -36.67 -25.15 1.51
N ASP A 49 -37.96 -25.22 1.82
CA ASP A 49 -38.83 -24.06 1.79
C ASP A 49 -38.46 -23.07 2.92
N THR A 50 -38.21 -23.58 4.13
CA THR A 50 -37.75 -22.75 5.25
C THR A 50 -36.37 -22.16 4.96
N GLN A 51 -35.47 -22.92 4.37
CA GLN A 51 -34.14 -22.40 4.01
C GLN A 51 -34.23 -21.28 2.96
N THR A 52 -35.05 -21.45 1.94
CA THR A 52 -35.25 -20.43 0.89
C THR A 52 -35.86 -19.16 1.47
N ARG A 53 -36.92 -19.31 2.28
CA ARG A 53 -37.52 -18.18 2.98
C ARG A 53 -36.53 -17.43 3.87
N MET A 54 -35.70 -18.15 4.61
CA MET A 54 -34.68 -17.52 5.47
C MET A 54 -33.63 -16.77 4.67
N ARG A 55 -33.19 -17.30 3.52
CA ARG A 55 -32.26 -16.61 2.61
C ARG A 55 -32.84 -15.28 2.15
N ASP A 56 -34.11 -15.28 1.72
CA ASP A 56 -34.78 -14.06 1.26
C ASP A 56 -34.96 -13.05 2.40
N SER A 57 -35.31 -13.52 3.61
CA SER A 57 -35.45 -12.67 4.78
C SER A 57 -34.14 -12.04 5.22
N VAL A 58 -33.04 -12.81 5.20
CA VAL A 58 -31.70 -12.32 5.51
C VAL A 58 -31.23 -11.29 4.46
N ALA A 59 -31.46 -11.58 3.17
CA ALA A 59 -31.12 -10.63 2.10
C ALA A 59 -31.87 -9.30 2.25
N ARG A 60 -33.17 -9.36 2.59
CA ARG A 60 -33.96 -8.16 2.89
C ARG A 60 -33.46 -7.44 4.14
N ALA A 61 -33.08 -8.17 5.21
CA ALA A 61 -32.55 -7.58 6.42
C ALA A 61 -31.26 -6.80 6.15
N PHE A 62 -30.32 -7.35 5.38
CA PHE A 62 -29.11 -6.63 4.95
C PHE A 62 -29.42 -5.42 4.08
N SER A 63 -30.45 -5.49 3.21
CA SER A 63 -30.85 -4.37 2.37
C SER A 63 -31.41 -3.20 3.18
N TYR A 64 -32.34 -3.47 4.13
CA TYR A 64 -32.91 -2.45 5.00
C TYR A 64 -31.94 -1.93 6.06
N GLY A 65 -31.04 -2.80 6.54
CA GLY A 65 -30.02 -2.47 7.55
C GLY A 65 -28.74 -1.90 6.97
N GLU A 66 -28.73 -1.51 5.66
CA GLU A 66 -27.55 -0.95 5.01
C GLU A 66 -26.28 -1.80 5.23
N GLY A 67 -26.47 -3.12 5.10
CA GLY A 67 -25.37 -4.09 5.26
C GLY A 67 -25.22 -4.65 6.68
N ILE A 68 -26.12 -4.33 7.61
CA ILE A 68 -26.15 -4.91 8.96
C ILE A 68 -27.41 -5.74 9.13
N CYS A 69 -27.27 -6.94 9.69
CA CYS A 69 -28.37 -7.84 10.03
C CYS A 69 -28.18 -8.41 11.43
N THR A 70 -29.17 -8.24 12.30
CA THR A 70 -29.15 -8.82 13.65
C THR A 70 -30.06 -10.03 13.72
N VAL A 71 -29.53 -11.17 14.11
CA VAL A 71 -30.29 -12.40 14.37
C VAL A 71 -30.50 -12.53 15.87
N ILE A 72 -31.75 -12.57 16.31
CA ILE A 72 -32.12 -12.70 17.72
C ILE A 72 -32.66 -14.11 17.95
N THR A 73 -32.08 -14.80 18.91
CA THR A 73 -32.48 -16.16 19.33
C THR A 73 -32.70 -16.18 20.85
N ASP A 74 -33.13 -17.30 21.37
CA ASP A 74 -33.22 -17.58 22.82
C ASP A 74 -31.84 -17.52 23.52
N LYS A 75 -30.73 -17.64 22.76
CA LYS A 75 -29.35 -17.53 23.27
C LYS A 75 -28.80 -16.10 23.27
N GLY A 76 -29.52 -15.16 22.67
CA GLY A 76 -29.13 -13.76 22.56
C GLY A 76 -29.19 -13.21 21.14
N ALA A 77 -28.74 -11.96 20.99
CA ALA A 77 -28.64 -11.27 19.71
C ALA A 77 -27.21 -11.41 19.14
N THR A 78 -27.12 -11.72 17.86
CA THR A 78 -25.86 -11.76 17.11
C THR A 78 -25.99 -10.85 15.90
N GLU A 79 -25.07 -9.90 15.77
CA GLU A 79 -24.99 -8.99 14.65
C GLU A 79 -24.08 -9.57 13.56
N PHE A 80 -24.53 -9.45 12.32
CA PHE A 80 -23.78 -9.80 11.12
C PHE A 80 -23.65 -8.57 10.25
N SER A 81 -22.45 -8.30 9.75
CA SER A 81 -22.18 -7.23 8.79
C SER A 81 -21.79 -7.83 7.45
N SER A 82 -22.37 -7.32 6.36
CA SER A 82 -21.92 -7.55 4.99
C SER A 82 -21.08 -6.38 4.47
N ARG A 83 -20.86 -5.37 5.31
CA ARG A 83 -20.00 -4.23 4.99
C ARG A 83 -18.56 -4.70 4.92
N PHE A 84 -17.80 -4.12 4.01
CA PHE A 84 -16.38 -4.40 3.90
C PHE A 84 -15.62 -3.57 4.94
N GLU A 85 -15.77 -3.97 6.22
CA GLU A 85 -15.21 -3.27 7.37
C GLU A 85 -14.72 -4.27 8.43
N ALA A 86 -13.65 -3.91 9.15
CA ALA A 86 -13.18 -4.65 10.33
C ALA A 86 -12.49 -3.67 11.30
N ASP A 87 -12.62 -3.91 12.60
CA ASP A 87 -12.00 -3.12 13.67
C ASP A 87 -12.27 -1.59 13.56
N GLY A 88 -13.46 -1.21 13.07
CA GLY A 88 -13.86 0.19 12.87
C GLY A 88 -13.22 0.86 11.64
N ILE A 89 -12.53 0.10 10.79
CA ILE A 89 -11.96 0.56 9.53
C ILE A 89 -12.85 0.09 8.39
N GLN A 90 -13.35 1.03 7.60
CA GLN A 90 -14.05 0.72 6.34
C GLN A 90 -13.02 0.56 5.23
N PHE A 91 -13.06 -0.58 4.53
CA PHE A 91 -12.15 -0.89 3.43
C PHE A 91 -12.80 -0.54 2.08
N GLU A 92 -11.98 -0.11 1.14
CA GLU A 92 -12.37 0.02 -0.25
C GLU A 92 -12.54 -1.38 -0.88
N HIS A 93 -13.59 -1.58 -1.66
CA HIS A 93 -13.76 -2.82 -2.40
C HIS A 93 -12.62 -3.00 -3.40
N PRO A 94 -11.93 -4.15 -3.37
CA PRO A 94 -10.84 -4.41 -4.30
C PRO A 94 -11.33 -4.34 -5.75
N SER A 95 -10.77 -3.42 -6.50
CA SER A 95 -10.98 -3.28 -7.93
C SER A 95 -9.62 -3.20 -8.63
N GLU A 96 -9.57 -3.42 -9.92
CA GLU A 96 -8.33 -3.27 -10.70
C GLU A 96 -7.71 -1.86 -10.54
N HIS A 97 -8.55 -0.85 -10.36
CA HIS A 97 -8.13 0.54 -10.18
C HIS A 97 -7.44 0.79 -8.84
N LEU A 98 -7.80 0.04 -7.79
CA LEU A 98 -7.16 0.14 -6.48
C LEU A 98 -5.68 -0.25 -6.52
N PHE A 99 -5.29 -1.14 -7.43
CA PHE A 99 -3.91 -1.61 -7.58
C PHE A 99 -3.12 -0.85 -8.65
N SER A 100 -3.69 0.21 -9.23
CA SER A 100 -3.04 1.03 -10.25
C SER A 100 -2.60 2.37 -9.68
N PHE A 101 -1.28 2.61 -9.64
CA PHE A 101 -0.73 3.89 -9.22
C PHE A 101 -0.98 5.03 -10.22
N ASN A 102 -1.44 4.72 -11.45
CA ASN A 102 -1.84 5.70 -12.46
C ASN A 102 -3.32 6.09 -12.35
N ASN A 103 -4.06 5.51 -11.41
CA ASN A 103 -5.46 5.81 -11.17
C ASN A 103 -5.62 6.50 -9.80
N PRO A 104 -6.40 7.58 -9.67
CA PRO A 104 -6.60 8.26 -8.39
C PRO A 104 -7.12 7.36 -7.26
N LEU A 105 -7.86 6.29 -7.60
CA LEU A 105 -8.35 5.32 -6.61
C LEU A 105 -7.25 4.45 -6.02
N GLY A 106 -6.16 4.20 -6.75
CA GLY A 106 -5.05 3.37 -6.30
C GLY A 106 -3.80 4.16 -5.93
N ALA A 107 -3.64 5.36 -6.47
CA ALA A 107 -2.48 6.21 -6.22
C ALA A 107 -2.39 6.65 -4.76
N CYS A 108 -1.17 6.68 -4.21
CA CYS A 108 -0.91 7.29 -2.92
C CYS A 108 -1.31 8.77 -2.93
N PRO A 109 -2.16 9.24 -2.01
CA PRO A 109 -2.67 10.61 -2.04
C PRO A 109 -1.59 11.67 -1.85
N ARG A 110 -0.47 11.32 -1.19
CA ARG A 110 0.62 12.27 -0.93
C ARG A 110 1.54 12.50 -2.12
N CYS A 111 1.84 11.45 -2.88
CA CYS A 111 2.76 11.54 -4.02
C CYS A 111 2.05 11.31 -5.37
N GLU A 112 0.72 11.19 -5.37
CA GLU A 112 -0.10 11.03 -6.59
C GLU A 112 0.40 9.93 -7.53
N GLY A 113 0.92 8.83 -6.95
CA GLY A 113 1.46 7.71 -7.72
C GLY A 113 2.92 7.86 -8.18
N TYR A 114 3.59 8.98 -7.88
CA TYR A 114 4.99 9.16 -8.27
C TYR A 114 5.99 8.37 -7.41
N GLY A 115 5.61 7.94 -6.20
CA GLY A 115 6.48 7.25 -5.26
C GLY A 115 7.55 8.13 -4.62
N LYS A 116 7.68 9.37 -5.07
CA LYS A 116 8.65 10.38 -4.60
C LYS A 116 7.95 11.70 -4.31
N VAL A 117 8.51 12.44 -3.37
CA VAL A 117 8.07 13.80 -3.01
C VAL A 117 9.29 14.73 -2.97
N ILE A 118 9.04 16.02 -3.06
CA ILE A 118 10.09 17.02 -2.82
C ILE A 118 10.27 17.13 -1.31
N GLY A 119 11.46 16.84 -0.83
CA GLY A 119 11.80 16.85 0.59
C GLY A 119 13.31 17.02 0.80
N ILE A 120 13.75 16.91 2.06
CA ILE A 120 15.18 16.90 2.38
C ILE A 120 15.76 15.57 1.93
N ASP A 121 16.78 15.63 1.10
CA ASP A 121 17.42 14.48 0.48
C ASP A 121 18.65 14.06 1.30
N GLU A 122 18.62 12.82 1.83
CA GLU A 122 19.71 12.28 2.64
C GLU A 122 21.03 12.27 1.86
N ASP A 123 21.02 11.95 0.56
CA ASP A 123 22.22 11.90 -0.26
C ASP A 123 22.83 13.29 -0.48
N LEU A 124 22.02 14.35 -0.44
CA LEU A 124 22.52 15.72 -0.46
C LEU A 124 23.02 16.18 0.91
N VAL A 125 22.39 15.71 1.99
CA VAL A 125 22.79 16.02 3.37
C VAL A 125 24.08 15.29 3.73
N ILE A 126 24.22 14.03 3.29
CA ILE A 126 25.37 13.16 3.56
C ILE A 126 25.91 12.63 2.23
N PRO A 127 26.61 13.48 1.47
CA PRO A 127 27.04 13.16 0.11
C PRO A 127 28.18 12.12 0.08
N ASP A 128 28.93 12.01 1.15
CA ASP A 128 30.02 11.03 1.28
C ASP A 128 29.76 10.15 2.51
N LYS A 129 29.17 8.99 2.25
CA LYS A 129 28.80 8.02 3.30
C LYS A 129 29.99 7.26 3.87
N SER A 130 31.18 7.38 3.30
CA SER A 130 32.44 6.81 3.84
C SER A 130 32.99 7.64 5.00
N LYS A 131 32.56 8.90 5.13
CA LYS A 131 32.95 9.78 6.23
C LYS A 131 32.22 9.47 7.51
N THR A 132 32.87 9.77 8.61
CA THR A 132 32.29 9.74 9.95
C THR A 132 31.62 11.07 10.29
N ILE A 133 30.77 11.10 11.32
CA ILE A 133 30.19 12.36 11.80
C ILE A 133 31.27 13.32 12.25
N TYR A 134 32.32 12.79 12.89
CA TYR A 134 33.47 13.58 13.32
C TYR A 134 34.21 14.23 12.14
N GLU A 135 34.30 13.57 10.99
CA GLU A 135 34.94 14.04 9.75
C GLU A 135 34.01 14.84 8.83
N ASP A 136 32.96 15.44 9.38
CA ASP A 136 32.02 16.25 8.64
C ASP A 136 31.24 15.50 7.54
N ALA A 137 30.79 14.28 7.82
CA ALA A 137 29.87 13.55 6.93
C ALA A 137 28.61 14.39 6.62
N VAL A 138 28.06 15.07 7.64
CA VAL A 138 26.85 15.91 7.53
C VAL A 138 27.22 17.28 6.91
N ALA A 139 26.92 17.44 5.63
CA ALA A 139 27.32 18.62 4.86
C ALA A 139 26.63 19.91 5.32
N CYS A 140 25.39 19.84 5.80
CA CYS A 140 24.63 21.02 6.25
C CYS A 140 25.11 21.59 7.59
N TRP A 141 25.90 20.83 8.36
CA TRP A 141 26.51 21.30 9.61
C TRP A 141 27.90 21.90 9.42
N ARG A 142 28.43 21.88 8.19
CA ARG A 142 29.71 22.53 7.87
C ARG A 142 29.58 24.05 7.92
N GLY A 143 30.66 24.71 8.31
CA GLY A 143 30.70 26.17 8.43
C GLY A 143 30.45 26.66 9.87
N GLU A 144 31.06 27.80 10.21
CA GLU A 144 31.16 28.31 11.60
C GLU A 144 29.81 28.43 12.30
N THR A 145 28.78 28.94 11.60
CA THR A 145 27.45 29.19 12.21
C THR A 145 26.68 27.91 12.51
N MET A 146 26.85 26.87 11.68
CA MET A 146 26.09 25.62 11.79
C MET A 146 26.84 24.53 12.54
N ARG A 147 28.12 24.71 12.77
CA ARG A 147 29.00 23.75 13.45
C ARG A 147 28.53 23.40 14.85
N LYS A 148 27.86 24.31 15.53
CA LYS A 148 27.28 24.09 16.87
C LYS A 148 26.33 22.90 16.93
N TRP A 149 25.65 22.56 15.83
CA TRP A 149 24.75 21.38 15.75
C TRP A 149 25.54 20.08 15.82
N LYS A 150 26.68 20.01 15.11
CA LYS A 150 27.60 18.88 15.19
C LYS A 150 28.27 18.80 16.57
N GLU A 151 28.75 19.93 17.09
CA GLU A 151 29.44 20.01 18.38
C GLU A 151 28.55 19.48 19.51
N GLN A 152 27.24 19.84 19.51
CA GLN A 152 26.31 19.34 20.49
C GLN A 152 26.19 17.81 20.47
N LEU A 153 26.16 17.17 19.29
CA LEU A 153 26.18 15.71 19.17
C LEU A 153 27.52 15.13 19.65
N VAL A 154 28.64 15.68 19.18
CA VAL A 154 29.98 15.17 19.50
C VAL A 154 30.28 15.22 20.99
N GLU A 155 29.96 16.32 21.66
CA GLU A 155 30.17 16.53 23.09
C GLU A 155 29.34 15.60 23.97
N ASN A 156 28.15 15.20 23.50
CA ASN A 156 27.23 14.38 24.27
C ASN A 156 27.16 12.91 23.84
N ALA A 157 27.81 12.54 22.77
CA ALA A 157 27.75 11.19 22.15
C ALA A 157 28.02 10.06 23.16
N TYR A 158 28.94 10.28 24.11
CA TYR A 158 29.27 9.29 25.15
C TYR A 158 28.13 8.97 26.12
N LYS A 159 27.13 9.86 26.24
CA LYS A 159 25.99 9.66 27.16
C LYS A 159 24.98 8.62 26.66
N PHE A 160 24.97 8.37 25.36
CA PHE A 160 24.05 7.44 24.70
C PHE A 160 24.75 6.54 23.67
N ASP A 161 26.05 6.38 23.83
CA ASP A 161 26.91 5.43 23.09
C ASP A 161 26.83 5.60 21.56
N PHE A 162 26.77 6.84 21.07
CA PHE A 162 26.72 7.11 19.63
C PHE A 162 28.14 7.08 19.01
N PRO A 163 28.36 6.23 17.97
CA PRO A 163 29.68 6.02 17.40
C PRO A 163 30.07 7.11 16.40
N ILE A 164 30.51 8.26 16.86
CA ILE A 164 30.88 9.43 16.03
C ILE A 164 32.06 9.18 15.06
N HIS A 165 32.87 8.17 15.31
CA HIS A 165 34.02 7.79 14.49
C HIS A 165 33.74 6.62 13.53
N THR A 166 32.51 6.10 13.49
CA THR A 166 32.08 5.07 12.55
C THR A 166 31.63 5.72 11.24
N PRO A 167 32.02 5.21 10.06
CA PRO A 167 31.53 5.69 8.77
C PRO A 167 30.00 5.61 8.69
N PHE A 168 29.37 6.60 8.04
CA PHE A 168 27.90 6.69 8.01
C PHE A 168 27.25 5.44 7.40
N HIS A 169 27.84 4.82 6.40
CA HIS A 169 27.29 3.60 5.78
C HIS A 169 27.27 2.40 6.73
N GLU A 170 28.14 2.35 7.73
CA GLU A 170 28.22 1.28 8.73
C GLU A 170 27.31 1.50 9.93
N LEU A 171 26.73 2.70 10.09
CA LEU A 171 25.77 2.99 11.16
C LEU A 171 24.52 2.12 11.02
N THR A 172 24.03 1.62 12.16
CA THR A 172 22.76 0.89 12.21
C THR A 172 21.57 1.79 11.84
N GLN A 173 20.45 1.20 11.48
CA GLN A 173 19.23 1.96 11.17
C GLN A 173 18.73 2.78 12.38
N GLU A 174 18.92 2.29 13.58
CA GLU A 174 18.57 3.01 14.81
C GLU A 174 19.49 4.22 15.03
N GLN A 175 20.78 4.08 14.80
CA GLN A 175 21.74 5.18 14.89
C GLN A 175 21.47 6.24 13.81
N LYS A 176 21.13 5.83 12.58
CA LYS A 176 20.70 6.75 11.52
C LYS A 176 19.41 7.49 11.90
N ARG A 177 18.42 6.79 12.43
CA ARG A 177 17.19 7.44 12.93
C ARG A 177 17.45 8.42 14.05
N LEU A 178 18.37 8.07 14.97
CA LEU A 178 18.75 8.93 16.08
C LEU A 178 19.44 10.21 15.57
N LEU A 179 20.33 10.12 14.57
CA LEU A 179 20.94 11.28 13.94
C LEU A 179 19.91 12.23 13.32
N TRP A 180 18.85 11.67 12.73
CA TRP A 180 17.76 12.48 12.18
C TRP A 180 16.87 13.09 13.26
N ARG A 181 16.40 12.32 14.23
CA ARG A 181 15.41 12.76 15.23
C ARG A 181 16.01 13.53 16.41
N GLY A 182 17.28 13.27 16.75
CA GLY A 182 17.85 13.76 17.98
C GLY A 182 17.34 13.02 19.23
N ASN A 183 17.76 13.50 20.38
CA ASN A 183 17.31 13.04 21.71
C ASN A 183 17.41 14.20 22.73
N GLU A 184 17.28 13.90 24.02
CA GLU A 184 17.40 14.90 25.10
C GLU A 184 18.77 15.60 25.18
N TYR A 185 19.82 15.04 24.55
CA TYR A 185 21.20 15.54 24.63
C TYR A 185 21.64 16.32 23.40
N PHE A 186 21.00 16.12 22.26
CA PHE A 186 21.32 16.87 21.04
C PHE A 186 20.11 16.98 20.10
N HIS A 187 20.06 18.06 19.34
CA HIS A 187 19.08 18.28 18.29
C HIS A 187 19.51 17.61 16.98
N GLY A 188 18.60 16.80 16.42
CA GLY A 188 18.86 16.06 15.19
C GLY A 188 18.75 16.90 13.91
N LEU A 189 18.87 16.21 12.77
CA LEU A 189 18.72 16.84 11.45
C LEU A 189 17.30 17.37 11.24
N ASP A 190 16.28 16.71 11.76
CA ASP A 190 14.89 17.18 11.66
C ASP A 190 14.71 18.54 12.36
N ASP A 191 15.27 18.71 13.56
CA ASP A 191 15.26 19.97 14.29
C ASP A 191 16.08 21.05 13.56
N PHE A 192 17.22 20.66 12.97
CA PHE A 192 18.02 21.56 12.16
C PHE A 192 17.22 22.12 10.98
N PHE A 193 16.54 21.26 10.21
CA PHE A 193 15.75 21.73 9.09
C PHE A 193 14.48 22.47 9.52
N ALA A 194 13.88 22.13 10.67
CA ALA A 194 12.79 22.90 11.27
C ALA A 194 13.28 24.32 11.65
N TYR A 195 14.48 24.44 12.21
CA TYR A 195 15.11 25.74 12.48
C TYR A 195 15.34 26.53 11.18
N ILE A 196 15.88 25.89 10.13
CA ILE A 196 16.05 26.54 8.81
C ILE A 196 14.71 27.04 8.26
N ASP A 197 13.64 26.28 8.45
CA ASP A 197 12.30 26.65 8.02
C ASP A 197 11.71 27.83 8.83
N SER A 198 11.97 27.90 10.12
CA SER A 198 11.52 29.03 10.96
C SER A 198 12.17 30.35 10.53
N GLU A 199 13.39 30.28 10.01
CA GLU A 199 14.19 31.43 9.55
C GLU A 199 14.03 31.73 8.04
N ARG A 200 13.02 31.17 7.36
CA ARG A 200 12.76 31.28 5.90
C ARG A 200 12.71 32.73 5.38
N ARG A 201 12.48 33.72 6.24
CA ARG A 201 12.47 35.13 5.86
C ARG A 201 13.85 35.59 5.35
N LYS A 202 14.95 35.00 5.84
CA LYS A 202 16.31 35.32 5.45
C LYS A 202 16.71 34.50 4.20
N ILE A 203 17.22 35.20 3.19
CA ILE A 203 17.56 34.60 1.88
C ILE A 203 18.53 33.42 2.01
N GLN A 204 19.51 33.58 2.90
CA GLN A 204 20.56 32.53 3.13
C GLN A 204 19.98 31.19 3.57
N PHE A 205 18.94 31.17 4.41
CA PHE A 205 18.30 29.93 4.86
C PHE A 205 17.44 29.28 3.77
N ARG A 206 16.79 30.09 2.90
CA ARG A 206 16.09 29.59 1.72
C ARG A 206 17.05 28.90 0.74
N VAL A 207 18.20 29.52 0.47
CA VAL A 207 19.25 28.97 -0.38
C VAL A 207 19.82 27.70 0.25
N MET A 208 20.06 27.71 1.56
CA MET A 208 20.55 26.53 2.29
C MET A 208 19.57 25.37 2.17
N LYS A 209 18.28 25.59 2.45
CA LYS A 209 17.25 24.54 2.30
C LYS A 209 17.19 24.00 0.88
N ALA A 210 17.15 24.88 -0.12
CA ALA A 210 17.09 24.48 -1.52
C ALA A 210 18.27 23.58 -1.94
N ARG A 211 19.46 23.79 -1.36
CA ARG A 211 20.65 22.95 -1.62
C ARG A 211 20.48 21.50 -1.18
N TYR A 212 19.71 21.27 -0.11
CA TYR A 212 19.47 19.94 0.46
C TYR A 212 18.09 19.38 0.14
N THR A 213 17.33 20.08 -0.71
CA THR A 213 16.01 19.63 -1.18
C THR A 213 16.17 18.88 -2.49
N GLY A 214 15.63 17.68 -2.53
CA GLY A 214 15.66 16.77 -3.68
C GLY A 214 14.38 15.95 -3.81
N LYS A 215 14.42 14.97 -4.71
CA LYS A 215 13.34 13.98 -4.85
C LYS A 215 13.59 12.82 -3.90
N THR A 216 12.87 12.78 -2.80
CA THR A 216 12.97 11.74 -1.78
C THR A 216 11.86 10.71 -1.91
N THR A 217 12.08 9.51 -1.37
CA THR A 217 11.03 8.49 -1.29
C THR A 217 9.84 9.03 -0.48
N CYS A 218 8.64 8.84 -1.00
CA CYS A 218 7.41 9.27 -0.31
C CYS A 218 7.31 8.57 1.05
N PRO A 219 7.24 9.29 2.18
CA PRO A 219 7.21 8.69 3.51
C PRO A 219 5.88 7.99 3.82
N GLU A 220 4.82 8.27 3.07
CA GLU A 220 3.52 7.63 3.28
C GLU A 220 3.44 6.27 2.62
N CYS A 221 3.80 6.16 1.34
CA CYS A 221 3.75 4.89 0.61
C CYS A 221 5.09 4.14 0.59
N GLY A 222 6.16 4.69 1.16
CA GLY A 222 7.48 4.04 1.14
C GLY A 222 8.03 3.77 -0.27
N GLY A 223 7.56 4.49 -1.29
CA GLY A 223 7.95 4.28 -2.69
C GLY A 223 7.03 3.33 -3.47
N SER A 224 6.09 2.63 -2.82
CA SER A 224 5.17 1.70 -3.50
C SER A 224 4.23 2.38 -4.51
N ARG A 225 4.10 3.69 -4.46
CA ARG A 225 3.20 4.53 -5.27
C ARG A 225 1.72 4.35 -4.98
N LEU A 226 1.35 3.30 -4.25
CA LEU A 226 -0.03 2.91 -3.97
C LEU A 226 -0.48 3.46 -2.62
N ARG A 227 -1.79 3.62 -2.48
CA ARG A 227 -2.42 3.94 -1.20
C ARG A 227 -2.37 2.73 -0.26
N ARG A 228 -2.51 3.00 1.04
CA ARG A 228 -2.41 1.97 2.08
C ARG A 228 -3.44 0.86 1.92
N GLU A 229 -4.65 1.19 1.48
CA GLU A 229 -5.77 0.27 1.29
C GLU A 229 -5.43 -0.84 0.28
N ALA A 230 -4.69 -0.52 -0.78
CA ALA A 230 -4.20 -1.51 -1.74
C ALA A 230 -3.25 -2.54 -1.11
N LEU A 231 -2.53 -2.16 -0.04
CA LEU A 231 -1.58 -3.03 0.64
C LEU A 231 -2.22 -3.97 1.67
N TYR A 232 -3.52 -3.81 1.97
CA TYR A 232 -4.25 -4.77 2.80
C TYR A 232 -4.56 -6.06 2.05
N VAL A 233 -4.66 -6.00 0.72
CA VAL A 233 -4.91 -7.18 -0.12
C VAL A 233 -3.61 -7.93 -0.36
N LYS A 234 -3.62 -9.22 -0.05
CA LYS A 234 -2.46 -10.09 -0.19
C LYS A 234 -2.80 -11.34 -0.99
N VAL A 235 -1.87 -11.77 -1.82
CA VAL A 235 -1.93 -13.04 -2.55
C VAL A 235 -0.72 -13.86 -2.12
N GLY A 236 -0.94 -15.06 -1.60
CA GLY A 236 0.14 -15.89 -1.05
C GLY A 236 0.96 -15.17 0.03
N GLY A 237 0.29 -14.33 0.85
CA GLY A 237 0.92 -13.56 1.93
C GLY A 237 1.68 -12.29 1.49
N LYS A 238 1.78 -12.01 0.19
CA LYS A 238 2.47 -10.83 -0.37
C LYS A 238 1.50 -9.80 -0.93
N THR A 239 1.81 -8.52 -0.72
CA THR A 239 1.09 -7.40 -1.35
C THR A 239 1.58 -7.19 -2.79
N VAL A 240 0.83 -6.42 -3.58
CA VAL A 240 1.28 -6.06 -4.93
C VAL A 240 2.60 -5.25 -4.88
N ALA A 241 2.80 -4.43 -3.84
CA ALA A 241 4.05 -3.70 -3.65
C ALA A 241 5.25 -4.62 -3.39
N ASP A 242 5.05 -5.71 -2.62
CA ASP A 242 6.09 -6.72 -2.39
C ASP A 242 6.43 -7.47 -3.68
N LEU A 243 5.42 -7.76 -4.50
CA LEU A 243 5.60 -8.51 -5.74
C LEU A 243 6.35 -7.70 -6.80
N VAL A 244 6.03 -6.42 -6.99
CA VAL A 244 6.64 -5.62 -8.06
C VAL A 244 8.12 -5.31 -7.85
N VAL A 245 8.63 -5.40 -6.61
CA VAL A 245 10.05 -5.22 -6.29
C VAL A 245 10.86 -6.53 -6.39
N MET A 246 10.19 -7.67 -6.58
CA MET A 246 10.86 -8.95 -6.79
C MET A 246 11.41 -9.05 -8.21
N PRO A 247 12.59 -9.63 -8.42
CA PRO A 247 13.05 -10.02 -9.74
C PRO A 247 12.06 -10.94 -10.48
N VAL A 248 11.98 -10.82 -11.79
CA VAL A 248 11.07 -11.63 -12.61
C VAL A 248 11.27 -13.14 -12.37
N ASP A 249 12.53 -13.59 -12.21
CA ASP A 249 12.81 -15.02 -11.93
C ASP A 249 12.21 -15.48 -10.59
N GLU A 250 12.22 -14.62 -9.57
CA GLU A 250 11.59 -14.90 -8.27
C GLU A 250 10.06 -14.85 -8.36
N LEU A 251 9.52 -13.93 -9.17
CA LEU A 251 8.07 -13.87 -9.43
C LEU A 251 7.57 -15.14 -10.12
N ILE A 252 8.32 -15.69 -11.08
CA ILE A 252 8.00 -16.96 -11.73
C ILE A 252 7.93 -18.09 -10.69
N ALA A 253 8.93 -18.17 -9.81
CA ALA A 253 8.95 -19.17 -8.75
C ALA A 253 7.79 -18.97 -7.75
N PHE A 254 7.49 -17.74 -7.38
CA PHE A 254 6.36 -17.40 -6.51
C PHE A 254 5.02 -17.86 -7.11
N PHE A 255 4.72 -17.49 -8.36
CA PHE A 255 3.46 -17.86 -9.01
C PHE A 255 3.39 -19.36 -9.36
N ALA A 256 4.52 -20.04 -9.52
CA ALA A 256 4.54 -21.50 -9.70
C ALA A 256 4.19 -22.25 -8.40
N GLY A 257 4.67 -21.75 -7.25
CA GLY A 257 4.39 -22.32 -5.93
C GLY A 257 3.14 -21.75 -5.23
N LEU A 258 2.34 -20.92 -5.90
CA LEU A 258 1.17 -20.30 -5.29
C LEU A 258 0.05 -21.33 -5.12
N GLU A 259 -0.30 -21.61 -3.87
CA GLU A 259 -1.44 -22.44 -3.49
C GLU A 259 -2.65 -21.55 -3.18
N LEU A 260 -3.78 -21.83 -3.84
CA LEU A 260 -5.06 -21.17 -3.65
C LEU A 260 -6.11 -22.21 -3.25
N ASP A 261 -7.16 -21.77 -2.58
CA ASP A 261 -8.29 -22.65 -2.31
C ASP A 261 -9.02 -23.10 -3.59
N GLY A 262 -9.95 -24.05 -3.47
CA GLY A 262 -10.59 -24.66 -4.64
C GLY A 262 -11.47 -23.69 -5.45
N HIS A 263 -12.02 -22.65 -4.83
CA HIS A 263 -12.81 -21.61 -5.49
C HIS A 263 -11.88 -20.63 -6.22
N ASP A 264 -10.90 -20.10 -5.51
CA ASP A 264 -9.95 -19.10 -6.03
C ASP A 264 -9.07 -19.71 -7.14
N THR A 265 -8.70 -20.99 -7.03
CA THR A 265 -7.99 -21.72 -8.09
C THR A 265 -8.76 -21.69 -9.41
N LYS A 266 -10.06 -21.94 -9.38
CA LYS A 266 -10.90 -21.92 -10.60
C LYS A 266 -11.06 -20.49 -11.15
N THR A 267 -11.28 -19.53 -10.28
CA THR A 267 -11.48 -18.13 -10.65
C THR A 267 -10.22 -17.52 -11.24
N ALA A 268 -9.05 -17.78 -10.64
CA ALA A 268 -7.77 -17.23 -11.04
C ALA A 268 -7.07 -18.01 -12.16
N ALA A 269 -7.53 -19.21 -12.52
CA ALA A 269 -6.81 -20.12 -13.43
C ALA A 269 -6.33 -19.44 -14.71
N ARG A 270 -7.22 -18.72 -15.41
CA ARG A 270 -6.89 -18.04 -16.68
C ARG A 270 -5.89 -16.90 -16.46
N ILE A 271 -6.06 -16.11 -15.40
CA ILE A 271 -5.20 -14.97 -15.05
C ILE A 271 -3.80 -15.45 -14.70
N LEU A 272 -3.69 -16.52 -13.91
CA LEU A 272 -2.41 -17.11 -13.52
C LEU A 272 -1.62 -17.66 -14.70
N VAL A 273 -2.29 -18.28 -15.66
CA VAL A 273 -1.64 -18.72 -16.92
C VAL A 273 -1.07 -17.52 -17.67
N GLU A 274 -1.83 -16.47 -17.81
CA GLU A 274 -1.39 -15.26 -18.52
C GLU A 274 -0.22 -14.58 -17.78
N ILE A 275 -0.27 -14.45 -16.47
CA ILE A 275 0.83 -13.89 -15.64
C ILE A 275 2.11 -14.72 -15.85
N ARG A 276 2.02 -16.05 -15.72
CA ARG A 276 3.17 -16.95 -15.89
C ARG A 276 3.78 -16.84 -17.28
N ASN A 277 2.95 -16.80 -18.31
CA ASN A 277 3.42 -16.66 -19.70
C ASN A 277 4.16 -15.33 -19.90
N ARG A 278 3.59 -14.21 -19.43
CA ARG A 278 4.23 -12.89 -19.59
C ARG A 278 5.54 -12.79 -18.81
N LEU A 279 5.60 -13.32 -17.59
CA LEU A 279 6.84 -13.37 -16.82
C LEU A 279 7.88 -14.26 -17.51
N GLN A 280 7.45 -15.41 -18.07
CA GLN A 280 8.35 -16.31 -18.81
C GLN A 280 8.93 -15.63 -20.05
N TYR A 281 8.13 -14.88 -20.83
CA TYR A 281 8.64 -14.13 -22.00
C TYR A 281 9.71 -13.10 -21.58
N LEU A 282 9.54 -12.43 -20.45
CA LEU A 282 10.57 -11.53 -19.93
C LEU A 282 11.86 -12.28 -19.55
N ALA A 283 11.75 -13.44 -18.93
CA ALA A 283 12.91 -14.29 -18.58
C ALA A 283 13.60 -14.83 -19.83
N ASP A 284 12.82 -15.28 -20.84
CA ASP A 284 13.34 -15.85 -22.10
C ASP A 284 14.18 -14.82 -22.91
N VAL A 285 13.82 -13.54 -22.86
CA VAL A 285 14.62 -12.47 -23.46
C VAL A 285 15.78 -12.00 -22.55
N GLY A 286 16.06 -12.70 -21.45
CA GLY A 286 17.17 -12.41 -20.55
C GLY A 286 16.94 -11.26 -19.57
N LEU A 287 15.67 -10.95 -19.24
CA LEU A 287 15.31 -9.88 -18.30
C LEU A 287 14.85 -10.42 -16.93
N GLY A 288 15.19 -11.67 -16.58
CA GLY A 288 14.81 -12.31 -15.34
C GLY A 288 15.25 -11.58 -14.06
N TYR A 289 16.32 -10.78 -14.15
CA TYR A 289 16.84 -9.98 -13.04
C TYR A 289 16.10 -8.65 -12.83
N LEU A 290 15.28 -8.19 -13.79
CA LEU A 290 14.54 -6.93 -13.66
C LEU A 290 13.39 -7.05 -12.67
N THR A 291 13.04 -5.92 -12.05
CA THR A 291 11.86 -5.76 -11.22
C THR A 291 10.78 -4.98 -11.97
N LEU A 292 9.49 -5.24 -11.66
CA LEU A 292 8.38 -4.59 -12.37
C LEU A 292 8.18 -3.12 -11.99
N ASP A 293 8.74 -2.68 -10.86
CA ASP A 293 8.69 -1.28 -10.39
C ASP A 293 9.76 -0.39 -11.02
N ARG A 294 10.68 -0.97 -11.79
CA ARG A 294 11.80 -0.23 -12.36
C ARG A 294 11.33 0.88 -13.31
N LEU A 295 11.83 2.09 -13.08
CA LEU A 295 11.49 3.24 -13.88
C LEU A 295 12.05 3.09 -15.32
N SER A 296 11.21 3.37 -16.33
CA SER A 296 11.61 3.31 -17.75
C SER A 296 12.81 4.18 -18.08
N SER A 297 12.96 5.33 -17.40
CA SER A 297 14.10 6.23 -17.56
C SER A 297 15.44 5.66 -17.05
N THR A 298 15.42 4.56 -16.29
CA THR A 298 16.61 3.87 -15.77
C THR A 298 16.97 2.63 -16.58
N LEU A 299 16.15 2.27 -17.56
CA LEU A 299 16.41 1.15 -18.46
C LEU A 299 17.47 1.53 -19.49
N SER A 300 18.37 0.60 -19.78
CA SER A 300 19.27 0.72 -20.93
C SER A 300 18.47 0.58 -22.24
N GLY A 301 19.04 1.02 -23.35
CA GLY A 301 18.44 0.84 -24.68
C GLY A 301 18.16 -0.63 -24.99
N GLY A 302 19.11 -1.52 -24.68
CA GLY A 302 18.94 -2.96 -24.88
C GLY A 302 17.86 -3.58 -23.99
N GLU A 303 17.68 -3.13 -22.73
CA GLU A 303 16.59 -3.58 -21.85
C GLU A 303 15.22 -3.16 -22.42
N SER A 304 15.09 -1.89 -22.83
CA SER A 304 13.85 -1.36 -23.42
C SER A 304 13.49 -2.12 -24.70
N GLN A 305 14.46 -2.43 -25.56
CA GLN A 305 14.23 -3.20 -26.77
C GLN A 305 13.78 -4.63 -26.46
N ARG A 306 14.38 -5.29 -25.47
CA ARG A 306 13.98 -6.65 -25.05
C ARG A 306 12.57 -6.67 -24.42
N ILE A 307 12.19 -5.65 -23.65
CA ILE A 307 10.81 -5.53 -23.14
C ILE A 307 9.82 -5.43 -24.31
N ASN A 308 10.12 -4.61 -25.33
CA ASN A 308 9.28 -4.51 -26.53
C ASN A 308 9.20 -5.85 -27.28
N LEU A 309 10.33 -6.57 -27.41
CA LEU A 309 10.37 -7.90 -28.01
C LEU A 309 9.51 -8.91 -27.24
N SER A 310 9.61 -8.96 -25.90
CA SER A 310 8.79 -9.85 -25.07
C SER A 310 7.30 -9.57 -25.25
N THR A 311 6.91 -8.32 -25.38
CA THR A 311 5.52 -7.89 -25.64
C THR A 311 5.05 -8.39 -27.01
N SER A 312 5.90 -8.30 -28.03
CA SER A 312 5.60 -8.75 -29.38
C SER A 312 5.45 -10.28 -29.45
N LEU A 313 6.36 -11.02 -28.83
CA LEU A 313 6.30 -12.49 -28.75
C LEU A 313 5.09 -12.97 -27.93
N GLY A 314 4.72 -12.25 -26.88
CA GLY A 314 3.57 -12.56 -26.02
C GLY A 314 2.20 -12.23 -26.64
N SER A 315 2.15 -11.57 -27.78
CA SER A 315 0.88 -11.09 -28.37
C SER A 315 0.00 -12.19 -28.99
N ASN A 316 0.45 -13.44 -29.07
CA ASN A 316 -0.28 -14.57 -29.69
C ASN A 316 -0.90 -14.27 -31.04
N LEU A 317 -0.41 -13.26 -31.75
CA LEU A 317 -0.91 -12.89 -33.09
C LEU A 317 -0.37 -13.88 -34.12
N THR A 318 -1.22 -14.70 -34.65
CA THR A 318 -0.91 -15.59 -35.78
C THR A 318 -0.98 -14.83 -37.08
N GLY A 319 -0.03 -15.10 -38.02
CA GLY A 319 0.01 -14.42 -39.32
C GLY A 319 0.57 -13.00 -39.31
N SER A 320 1.25 -12.58 -38.27
CA SER A 320 1.92 -11.29 -38.14
C SER A 320 3.41 -11.41 -38.50
N LEU A 321 3.95 -10.42 -39.22
CA LEU A 321 5.37 -10.30 -39.51
C LEU A 321 6.00 -9.31 -38.50
N TYR A 322 6.99 -9.76 -37.79
CA TYR A 322 7.78 -8.91 -36.88
C TYR A 322 9.09 -8.52 -37.54
N ILE A 323 9.33 -7.23 -37.72
CA ILE A 323 10.58 -6.71 -38.25
C ILE A 323 11.38 -6.18 -37.08
N LEU A 324 12.51 -6.79 -36.81
CA LEU A 324 13.43 -6.40 -35.73
C LEU A 324 14.68 -5.76 -36.36
N ASP A 325 14.98 -4.54 -35.97
CA ASP A 325 16.18 -3.84 -36.36
C ASP A 325 17.25 -4.03 -35.30
N GLU A 326 18.37 -4.66 -35.69
CA GLU A 326 19.53 -4.96 -34.83
C GLU A 326 19.15 -5.51 -33.42
N PRO A 327 18.34 -6.57 -33.27
CA PRO A 327 17.79 -7.05 -32.03
C PRO A 327 18.83 -7.55 -31.03
N SER A 328 20.08 -7.77 -31.49
CA SER A 328 21.21 -8.20 -30.68
C SER A 328 22.07 -7.07 -30.13
N ILE A 329 21.79 -5.79 -30.48
CA ILE A 329 22.58 -4.66 -29.96
C ILE A 329 22.46 -4.58 -28.45
N GLY A 330 23.64 -4.48 -27.78
CA GLY A 330 23.73 -4.39 -26.32
C GLY A 330 23.47 -5.69 -25.58
N LEU A 331 23.35 -6.81 -26.30
CA LEU A 331 23.28 -8.15 -25.70
C LEU A 331 24.67 -8.67 -25.36
N HIS A 332 24.78 -9.28 -24.19
CA HIS A 332 25.93 -10.13 -23.91
C HIS A 332 25.87 -11.37 -24.82
N PRO A 333 27.00 -11.94 -25.31
CA PRO A 333 27.01 -13.13 -26.18
C PRO A 333 26.18 -14.30 -25.67
N ARG A 334 26.08 -14.44 -24.34
CA ARG A 334 25.24 -15.47 -23.68
C ARG A 334 23.74 -15.27 -23.92
N ASP A 335 23.29 -14.01 -24.02
CA ASP A 335 21.89 -13.67 -24.21
C ASP A 335 21.50 -13.69 -25.70
N THR A 336 22.46 -13.50 -26.60
CA THR A 336 22.24 -13.62 -28.05
C THR A 336 21.76 -15.01 -28.44
N ASN A 337 22.31 -16.07 -27.81
CA ASN A 337 21.86 -17.46 -28.03
C ASN A 337 20.45 -17.75 -27.52
N ARG A 338 19.87 -16.90 -26.71
CA ARG A 338 18.47 -17.02 -26.24
C ARG A 338 17.49 -16.27 -27.17
N LEU A 339 18.01 -15.32 -27.93
CA LEU A 339 17.22 -14.55 -28.88
C LEU A 339 17.02 -15.29 -30.21
N ILE A 340 17.99 -16.16 -30.60
CA ILE A 340 17.94 -17.00 -31.79
C ILE A 340 17.18 -18.30 -31.48
#